data_3ae4592c8ed7c6fa29fe0a309a35be01
#
_entry.id   3ae4592c8ed7c6fa29fe0a309a35be01
#
_cell.length_a   1.000
_cell.length_b   1.000
_cell.length_c   1.000
_cell.angle_alpha   90.00
_cell.angle_beta   90.00
_cell.angle_gamma   90.00
#
_symmetry.space_group_name_H-M   'P 1'
#
loop_
_entity.id
_entity.type
_entity.pdbx_description
1 polymer ?
#
loop_
_entity_poly.entity_id
_entity_poly.type
_entity_poly.pdbx_seq_one_letter_code
_entity_poly.pdbx_strand_id
1 'polypeptide(L)'
;MISTIGTIASNQLTQEYTTILSQSNVALSGVRPSYINQLKQDTLIRSLKQDGSWNFIDVLYILANDESNGNFALLNWINPSLYSLTRVSSPGFISNRGYISAGSGFLSSSWAPSNGVKFEQNSASFGGMIYNNADTSAGALIGTSGTAQSQVYMLPRVALTYRTTLNNGTSNATTVPQNFMARRVLGVFRSSSTSYEQFYPSSSTVNGFNIPITNMTSSAKTTQQINILSTYVAARSFGGTITASMFWAGGYEIRNRLTTFTSSMTTYINSI
;
A
#
# COMPACT_ATOMS: atom_id res chain seq x y z
N MET A 1 -38.48 33.00 -19.40
CA MET A 1 -37.16 32.32 -19.47
C MET A 1 -37.01 31.48 -18.21
N ILE A 2 -37.20 30.19 -18.32
CA ILE A 2 -37.06 29.22 -17.22
C ILE A 2 -35.60 28.81 -17.18
N SER A 3 -34.90 29.29 -16.15
CA SER A 3 -33.54 28.91 -15.85
C SER A 3 -33.49 27.40 -15.59
N THR A 4 -32.78 26.67 -16.41
CA THR A 4 -32.45 25.26 -16.22
C THR A 4 -31.63 25.12 -14.93
N ILE A 5 -32.26 24.71 -13.85
CA ILE A 5 -31.58 24.27 -12.64
C ILE A 5 -30.75 23.04 -13.07
N GLY A 6 -29.44 23.26 -13.14
CA GLY A 6 -28.50 22.19 -13.39
C GLY A 6 -28.74 21.07 -12.38
N THR A 7 -28.99 19.87 -12.86
CA THR A 7 -29.14 18.67 -12.07
C THR A 7 -27.87 18.52 -11.23
N ILE A 8 -27.99 18.75 -9.94
CA ILE A 8 -26.95 18.39 -8.97
C ILE A 8 -26.85 16.88 -9.10
N ALA A 9 -25.80 16.39 -9.77
CA ALA A 9 -25.49 14.99 -9.83
C ALA A 9 -25.49 14.49 -8.38
N SER A 10 -26.39 13.58 -8.06
CA SER A 10 -26.48 12.99 -6.74
C SER A 10 -25.08 12.47 -6.40
N ASN A 11 -24.51 12.88 -5.26
CA ASN A 11 -23.27 12.35 -4.69
C ASN A 11 -23.50 10.92 -4.21
N GLN A 12 -23.95 10.04 -5.11
CA GLN A 12 -24.01 8.61 -4.82
C GLN A 12 -22.59 8.08 -4.78
N LEU A 13 -22.28 7.42 -3.67
CA LEU A 13 -21.04 6.65 -3.50
C LEU A 13 -20.98 5.57 -4.59
N THR A 14 -19.78 5.23 -5.02
CA THR A 14 -19.57 4.12 -5.97
C THR A 14 -20.04 2.81 -5.38
N GLN A 15 -20.37 1.84 -6.24
CA GLN A 15 -20.76 0.49 -5.82
C GLN A 15 -19.64 -0.16 -4.99
N GLU A 16 -18.39 0.03 -5.39
CA GLU A 16 -17.23 -0.49 -4.68
C GLU A 16 -17.17 0.06 -3.25
N TYR A 17 -17.29 1.38 -3.11
CA TYR A 17 -17.23 1.99 -1.78
C TYR A 17 -18.43 1.60 -0.91
N THR A 18 -19.61 1.48 -1.49
CA THR A 18 -20.81 0.98 -0.80
C THR A 18 -20.59 -0.45 -0.32
N THR A 19 -19.93 -1.29 -1.09
CA THR A 19 -19.57 -2.67 -0.70
C THR A 19 -18.61 -2.68 0.48
N ILE A 20 -17.59 -1.81 0.47
CA ILE A 20 -16.65 -1.65 1.61
C ILE A 20 -17.40 -1.25 2.89
N LEU A 21 -18.30 -0.27 2.79
CA LEU A 21 -19.14 0.18 3.93
C LEU A 21 -20.06 -0.92 4.42
N SER A 22 -20.63 -1.73 3.54
CA SER A 22 -21.48 -2.87 3.92
C SER A 22 -20.68 -3.92 4.70
N GLN A 23 -19.49 -4.25 4.23
CA GLN A 23 -18.60 -5.19 4.91
C GLN A 23 -18.17 -4.67 6.29
N SER A 24 -17.96 -3.36 6.45
CA SER A 24 -17.65 -2.79 7.76
C SER A 24 -18.77 -2.97 8.78
N ASN A 25 -20.04 -2.94 8.35
CA ASN A 25 -21.17 -3.22 9.23
C ASN A 25 -21.16 -4.67 9.73
N VAL A 26 -20.84 -5.62 8.86
CA VAL A 26 -20.83 -7.04 9.18
C VAL A 26 -19.64 -7.43 10.04
N ALA A 27 -18.43 -7.02 9.61
CA ALA A 27 -17.18 -7.47 10.21
C ALA A 27 -16.71 -6.62 11.41
N LEU A 28 -17.14 -5.35 11.49
CA LEU A 28 -16.56 -4.35 12.41
C LEU A 28 -17.59 -3.61 13.27
N SER A 29 -18.80 -4.14 13.38
CA SER A 29 -19.89 -3.52 14.18
C SER A 29 -20.22 -2.08 13.75
N GLY A 30 -20.13 -1.78 12.45
CA GLY A 30 -20.55 -0.49 11.90
C GLY A 30 -19.56 0.66 12.08
N VAL A 31 -18.31 0.39 12.46
CA VAL A 31 -17.27 1.41 12.55
C VAL A 31 -16.96 1.96 11.15
N ARG A 32 -17.08 3.27 10.98
CA ARG A 32 -16.94 3.95 9.70
C ARG A 32 -16.17 5.25 9.83
N PRO A 33 -15.48 5.69 8.77
CA PRO A 33 -14.99 7.05 8.66
C PRO A 33 -16.13 8.09 8.68
N SER A 34 -15.82 9.34 9.00
CA SER A 34 -16.78 10.44 8.87
C SER A 34 -17.30 10.56 7.44
N TYR A 35 -18.48 11.16 7.27
CA TYR A 35 -19.07 11.32 5.93
C TYR A 35 -18.14 12.07 4.95
N ILE A 36 -17.45 13.10 5.43
CA ILE A 36 -16.48 13.85 4.60
C ILE A 36 -15.34 12.94 4.15
N ASN A 37 -14.84 12.09 5.04
CA ASN A 37 -13.77 11.15 4.69
C ASN A 37 -14.28 10.05 3.76
N GLN A 38 -15.52 9.60 3.92
CA GLN A 38 -16.16 8.67 2.98
C GLN A 38 -16.20 9.25 1.56
N LEU A 39 -16.53 10.53 1.38
CA LEU A 39 -16.51 11.20 0.06
C LEU A 39 -15.09 11.26 -0.53
N LYS A 40 -14.07 11.54 0.29
CA LYS A 40 -12.66 11.54 -0.15
C LYS A 40 -12.20 10.15 -0.57
N GLN A 41 -12.59 9.12 0.17
CA GLN A 41 -12.28 7.73 -0.13
C GLN A 41 -12.98 7.26 -1.41
N ASP A 42 -14.24 7.61 -1.60
CA ASP A 42 -14.98 7.33 -2.83
C ASP A 42 -14.35 8.05 -4.04
N THR A 43 -13.89 9.30 -3.85
CA THR A 43 -13.16 10.04 -4.88
C THR A 43 -11.86 9.33 -5.27
N LEU A 44 -11.13 8.76 -4.31
CA LEU A 44 -9.95 7.95 -4.60
C LEU A 44 -10.31 6.74 -5.47
N ILE A 45 -11.36 5.99 -5.12
CA ILE A 45 -11.82 4.84 -5.94
C ILE A 45 -12.17 5.29 -7.36
N ARG A 46 -12.93 6.39 -7.51
CA ARG A 46 -13.27 6.94 -8.84
C ARG A 46 -12.02 7.26 -9.66
N SER A 47 -11.04 7.89 -9.06
CA SER A 47 -9.77 8.22 -9.73
C SER A 47 -9.01 6.98 -10.18
N LEU A 48 -8.91 5.95 -9.33
CA LEU A 48 -8.25 4.68 -9.67
C LEU A 48 -9.01 3.86 -10.73
N LYS A 49 -10.32 4.01 -10.80
CA LYS A 49 -11.14 3.40 -11.87
C LYS A 49 -11.00 4.17 -13.18
N GLN A 50 -10.99 5.48 -13.11
CA GLN A 50 -10.87 6.35 -14.28
C GLN A 50 -9.52 6.18 -15.00
N ASP A 51 -8.43 6.02 -14.25
CA ASP A 51 -7.11 5.75 -14.84
C ASP A 51 -6.88 4.26 -15.16
N GLY A 52 -7.81 3.40 -14.75
CA GLY A 52 -7.78 1.96 -14.97
C GLY A 52 -6.87 1.18 -14.01
N SER A 53 -6.22 1.83 -13.04
CA SER A 53 -5.34 1.15 -12.07
C SER A 53 -6.09 0.15 -11.20
N TRP A 54 -7.35 0.45 -10.85
CA TRP A 54 -8.21 -0.42 -10.04
C TRP A 54 -8.25 -1.87 -10.55
N ASN A 55 -8.28 -2.06 -11.88
CA ASN A 55 -8.40 -3.37 -12.50
C ASN A 55 -7.14 -4.24 -12.36
N PHE A 56 -6.01 -3.65 -11.98
CA PHE A 56 -4.71 -4.34 -11.87
C PHE A 56 -4.25 -4.53 -10.42
N ILE A 57 -5.09 -4.17 -9.43
CA ILE A 57 -4.81 -4.36 -8.01
C ILE A 57 -5.45 -5.67 -7.53
N ASP A 58 -4.71 -6.47 -6.78
CA ASP A 58 -5.24 -7.66 -6.08
C ASP A 58 -5.67 -7.32 -4.66
N VAL A 59 -4.90 -6.49 -3.96
CA VAL A 59 -5.21 -6.02 -2.61
C VAL A 59 -4.85 -4.53 -2.46
N LEU A 60 -5.70 -3.79 -1.77
CA LEU A 60 -5.51 -2.38 -1.43
C LEU A 60 -6.00 -2.13 0.00
N TYR A 61 -5.12 -1.64 0.86
CA TYR A 61 -5.45 -1.24 2.22
C TYR A 61 -5.17 0.25 2.39
N ILE A 62 -6.20 1.01 2.72
CA ILE A 62 -6.09 2.43 3.07
C ILE A 62 -6.10 2.52 4.60
N LEU A 63 -4.89 2.58 5.16
CA LEU A 63 -4.68 2.54 6.60
C LEU A 63 -4.95 3.90 7.25
N ALA A 64 -4.74 5.00 6.53
CA ALA A 64 -5.00 6.35 6.99
C ALA A 64 -6.47 6.71 6.77
N ASN A 65 -7.22 6.85 7.84
CA ASN A 65 -8.60 7.35 7.87
C ASN A 65 -8.90 7.97 9.25
N ASP A 66 -10.04 8.62 9.39
CA ASP A 66 -10.41 9.41 10.57
C ASP A 66 -11.19 8.64 11.65
N GLU A 67 -11.34 7.33 11.52
CA GLU A 67 -11.94 6.55 12.60
C GLU A 67 -11.02 6.50 13.85
N SER A 68 -11.60 6.19 14.99
CA SER A 68 -10.88 6.27 16.28
C SER A 68 -10.04 5.04 16.61
N ASN A 69 -10.37 3.87 16.05
CA ASN A 69 -9.78 2.60 16.47
C ASN A 69 -9.05 1.82 15.37
N GLY A 70 -9.05 2.30 14.14
CA GLY A 70 -8.37 1.71 12.99
C GLY A 70 -9.03 0.45 12.40
N ASN A 71 -10.23 0.06 12.84
CA ASN A 71 -10.85 -1.17 12.37
C ASN A 71 -11.20 -1.11 10.88
N PHE A 72 -11.76 0.01 10.40
CA PHE A 72 -12.09 0.19 8.99
C PHE A 72 -10.85 0.10 8.09
N ALA A 73 -9.70 0.56 8.59
CA ALA A 73 -8.41 0.49 7.90
C ALA A 73 -7.91 -0.94 7.62
N LEU A 74 -8.47 -1.95 8.29
CA LEU A 74 -8.07 -3.35 8.11
C LEU A 74 -8.71 -4.01 6.89
N LEU A 75 -9.72 -3.39 6.28
CA LEU A 75 -10.43 -3.96 5.14
C LEU A 75 -9.60 -3.89 3.86
N ASN A 76 -9.63 -4.97 3.08
CA ASN A 76 -9.15 -4.97 1.70
C ASN A 76 -10.19 -4.28 0.80
N TRP A 77 -9.84 -3.19 0.17
CA TRP A 77 -10.78 -2.41 -0.64
C TRP A 77 -11.15 -3.06 -1.97
N ILE A 78 -10.29 -3.94 -2.50
CA ILE A 78 -10.58 -4.65 -3.76
C ILE A 78 -11.61 -5.76 -3.55
N ASN A 79 -11.48 -6.49 -2.43
CA ASN A 79 -12.45 -7.50 -2.02
C ASN A 79 -12.61 -7.46 -0.49
N PRO A 80 -13.56 -6.68 0.03
CA PRO A 80 -13.68 -6.46 1.47
C PRO A 80 -14.04 -7.70 2.29
N SER A 81 -14.53 -8.76 1.66
CA SER A 81 -14.83 -10.04 2.32
C SER A 81 -13.62 -10.97 2.44
N LEU A 82 -12.52 -10.66 1.74
CA LEU A 82 -11.32 -11.49 1.69
C LEU A 82 -10.07 -10.70 2.10
N TYR A 83 -9.16 -11.38 2.74
CA TYR A 83 -7.82 -10.86 3.03
C TYR A 83 -7.80 -9.62 3.93
N SER A 84 -8.74 -9.50 4.88
CA SER A 84 -8.67 -8.44 5.89
C SER A 84 -7.37 -8.56 6.70
N LEU A 85 -6.84 -7.42 7.13
CA LEU A 85 -5.67 -7.38 8.00
C LEU A 85 -6.03 -7.78 9.42
N THR A 86 -5.10 -8.45 10.08
CA THR A 86 -5.18 -8.79 11.51
C THR A 86 -4.07 -8.08 12.27
N ARG A 87 -4.40 -7.47 13.40
CA ARG A 87 -3.40 -6.89 14.32
C ARG A 87 -2.68 -8.00 15.07
N VAL A 88 -1.35 -7.97 15.04
CA VAL A 88 -0.50 -8.87 15.80
C VAL A 88 0.32 -8.04 16.79
N SER A 89 0.35 -8.45 18.05
CA SER A 89 1.06 -7.73 19.13
C SER A 89 0.69 -6.24 19.24
N SER A 90 -0.58 -5.90 18.97
CA SER A 90 -1.19 -4.58 19.21
C SER A 90 -0.43 -3.39 18.58
N PRO A 91 -0.28 -3.32 17.25
CA PRO A 91 0.24 -2.11 16.62
C PRO A 91 -0.66 -0.91 16.96
N GLY A 92 -0.06 0.25 17.19
CA GLY A 92 -0.81 1.48 17.44
C GLY A 92 -1.53 1.97 16.19
N PHE A 93 -2.65 2.66 16.36
CA PHE A 93 -3.35 3.37 15.29
C PHE A 93 -3.39 4.87 15.59
N ILE A 94 -3.13 5.67 14.56
CA ILE A 94 -3.21 7.13 14.63
C ILE A 94 -4.20 7.59 13.57
N SER A 95 -5.30 8.21 14.02
CA SER A 95 -6.32 8.76 13.13
C SER A 95 -5.71 9.67 12.06
N ASN A 96 -6.15 9.57 10.82
CA ASN A 96 -5.67 10.26 9.63
C ASN A 96 -4.20 9.98 9.23
N ARG A 97 -3.53 9.05 9.90
CA ARG A 97 -2.12 8.71 9.62
C ARG A 97 -1.89 7.25 9.29
N GLY A 98 -2.64 6.35 9.96
CA GLY A 98 -2.54 4.91 9.79
C GLY A 98 -1.93 4.18 10.98
N TYR A 99 -1.30 3.05 10.72
CA TYR A 99 -0.74 2.20 11.76
C TYR A 99 0.73 2.47 12.01
N ILE A 100 1.10 2.44 13.29
CA ILE A 100 2.47 2.58 13.77
C ILE A 100 2.91 1.28 14.45
N SER A 101 4.14 0.86 14.20
CA SER A 101 4.75 -0.21 14.97
C SER A 101 5.06 0.28 16.39
N ALA A 102 4.39 -0.31 17.37
CA ALA A 102 4.71 -0.12 18.78
C ALA A 102 5.45 -1.37 19.26
N GLY A 103 6.78 -1.31 19.29
CA GLY A 103 7.59 -2.47 19.66
C GLY A 103 7.52 -3.58 18.61
N SER A 104 6.89 -4.72 18.91
CA SER A 104 6.74 -5.89 18.01
C SER A 104 5.41 -5.90 17.24
N GLY A 105 4.57 -4.87 17.35
CA GLY A 105 3.26 -4.82 16.73
C GLY A 105 3.31 -4.65 15.21
N PHE A 106 2.52 -5.43 14.47
CA PHE A 106 2.42 -5.36 13.02
C PHE A 106 1.01 -5.77 12.53
N LEU A 107 0.75 -5.59 11.24
CA LEU A 107 -0.46 -6.06 10.58
C LEU A 107 -0.11 -7.27 9.71
N SER A 108 -0.84 -8.36 9.88
CA SER A 108 -0.74 -9.55 9.04
C SER A 108 -1.92 -9.59 8.07
N SER A 109 -1.64 -9.73 6.77
CA SER A 109 -2.68 -10.03 5.78
C SER A 109 -2.81 -11.55 5.66
N SER A 110 -3.99 -12.03 5.36
CA SER A 110 -4.17 -13.42 4.92
C SER A 110 -3.87 -13.61 3.42
N TRP A 111 -3.48 -12.54 2.73
CA TRP A 111 -3.07 -12.59 1.33
C TRP A 111 -1.58 -12.91 1.20
N ALA A 112 -1.28 -13.85 0.31
CA ALA A 112 0.07 -14.19 -0.12
C ALA A 112 0.24 -13.90 -1.62
N PRO A 113 1.42 -13.54 -2.11
CA PRO A 113 1.69 -13.37 -3.54
C PRO A 113 1.21 -14.52 -4.44
N SER A 114 1.27 -15.76 -3.95
CA SER A 114 0.73 -16.93 -4.67
C SER A 114 -0.79 -16.89 -4.91
N ASN A 115 -1.53 -16.14 -4.08
CA ASN A 115 -2.98 -15.94 -4.22
C ASN A 115 -3.33 -14.80 -5.20
N GLY A 116 -2.34 -14.03 -5.64
CA GLY A 116 -2.54 -12.93 -6.58
C GLY A 116 -2.97 -13.42 -7.96
N VAL A 117 -3.99 -12.78 -8.50
CA VAL A 117 -4.49 -13.02 -9.88
C VAL A 117 -3.79 -12.08 -10.86
N LYS A 118 -3.53 -10.86 -10.44
CA LYS A 118 -2.81 -9.83 -11.21
C LYS A 118 -1.32 -9.84 -10.90
N PHE A 119 -0.97 -10.18 -9.67
CA PHE A 119 0.40 -10.33 -9.21
C PHE A 119 0.98 -11.64 -9.74
N GLU A 120 1.69 -11.56 -10.85
CA GLU A 120 2.35 -12.68 -11.50
C GLU A 120 3.85 -12.73 -11.23
N GLN A 121 4.50 -13.87 -11.41
CA GLN A 121 5.93 -14.04 -11.12
C GLN A 121 6.79 -12.98 -11.82
N ASN A 122 6.53 -12.73 -13.10
CA ASN A 122 7.29 -11.82 -13.96
C ASN A 122 6.52 -10.55 -14.34
N SER A 123 5.30 -10.38 -13.83
CA SER A 123 4.46 -9.21 -14.02
C SER A 123 3.78 -8.86 -12.71
N ALA A 124 4.50 -8.15 -11.85
CA ALA A 124 4.06 -7.89 -10.49
C ALA A 124 4.42 -6.48 -10.05
N SER A 125 3.63 -5.97 -9.13
CA SER A 125 3.92 -4.72 -8.43
C SER A 125 3.44 -4.79 -6.99
N PHE A 126 4.11 -4.07 -6.12
CA PHE A 126 3.63 -3.78 -4.77
C PHE A 126 4.21 -2.47 -4.29
N GLY A 127 3.57 -1.90 -3.30
CA GLY A 127 4.04 -0.65 -2.74
C GLY A 127 3.25 -0.21 -1.53
N GLY A 128 3.63 0.93 -1.01
CA GLY A 128 3.00 1.54 0.15
C GLY A 128 3.32 3.00 0.29
N MET A 129 2.79 3.58 1.34
CA MET A 129 3.05 4.96 1.72
C MET A 129 3.31 5.04 3.22
N ILE A 130 4.30 5.84 3.61
CA ILE A 130 4.55 6.20 4.99
C ILE A 130 4.11 7.65 5.24
N TYR A 131 3.56 7.90 6.44
CA TYR A 131 3.09 9.24 6.80
C TYR A 131 4.22 10.18 7.21
N ASN A 132 5.20 9.67 7.92
CA ASN A 132 6.31 10.42 8.47
C ASN A 132 7.66 9.85 8.05
N ASN A 133 8.66 10.73 7.92
CA ASN A 133 10.03 10.29 7.78
C ASN A 133 10.56 9.79 9.12
N ALA A 134 11.02 8.56 9.15
CA ALA A 134 11.82 8.06 10.24
C ALA A 134 13.02 7.30 9.69
N ASP A 135 14.19 7.56 10.18
CA ASP A 135 15.34 6.69 10.00
C ASP A 135 15.10 5.41 10.78
N THR A 136 15.09 4.30 10.10
CA THR A 136 14.89 3.01 10.75
C THR A 136 16.14 2.18 10.62
N SER A 137 16.63 1.74 11.72
CA SER A 137 17.82 0.90 11.75
C SER A 137 17.57 -0.54 11.30
N ALA A 138 16.32 -1.02 11.26
CA ALA A 138 16.09 -2.43 11.04
C ALA A 138 14.65 -2.91 10.78
N GLY A 139 13.74 -2.21 10.12
CA GLY A 139 12.39 -2.73 9.94
C GLY A 139 11.85 -2.69 8.50
N ALA A 140 11.05 -3.64 8.09
CA ALA A 140 10.36 -3.59 6.81
C ALA A 140 9.02 -2.88 6.95
N LEU A 141 8.71 -1.98 6.01
CA LEU A 141 7.37 -1.42 5.87
C LEU A 141 6.39 -2.53 5.44
N ILE A 142 6.85 -3.36 4.52
CA ILE A 142 6.10 -4.45 3.93
C ILE A 142 7.06 -5.62 3.80
N GLY A 143 6.63 -6.81 4.16
CA GLY A 143 7.47 -7.99 3.93
C GLY A 143 6.74 -9.31 4.02
N THR A 144 7.21 -10.25 3.22
CA THR A 144 6.95 -11.68 3.40
C THR A 144 8.18 -12.31 3.99
N SER A 145 8.00 -13.36 4.77
CA SER A 145 9.09 -14.26 5.12
C SER A 145 9.04 -15.46 4.23
N GLY A 146 9.52 -15.37 3.07
CA GLY A 146 9.87 -16.56 2.32
C GLY A 146 11.22 -17.11 2.80
N THR A 147 11.47 -18.37 2.49
CA THR A 147 12.83 -18.89 2.35
C THR A 147 13.61 -17.96 1.41
N ALA A 148 14.92 -17.90 1.52
CA ALA A 148 15.80 -16.96 0.81
C ALA A 148 15.59 -16.80 -0.71
N GLN A 149 14.71 -17.57 -1.34
CA GLN A 149 14.54 -17.60 -2.79
C GLN A 149 13.26 -16.96 -3.33
N SER A 150 12.30 -16.58 -2.47
CA SER A 150 10.98 -16.08 -2.91
C SER A 150 10.48 -14.95 -2.02
N GLN A 151 11.25 -13.88 -1.91
CA GLN A 151 10.89 -12.78 -1.03
C GLN A 151 10.15 -11.66 -1.76
N VAL A 152 9.25 -11.01 -1.03
CA VAL A 152 8.67 -9.71 -1.35
C VAL A 152 8.82 -8.84 -0.12
N TYR A 153 9.68 -7.83 -0.19
CA TYR A 153 9.76 -6.88 0.90
C TYR A 153 10.22 -5.48 0.47
N MET A 154 9.93 -4.51 1.32
CA MET A 154 10.30 -3.13 1.16
C MET A 154 10.74 -2.55 2.51
N LEU A 155 11.99 -2.10 2.56
CA LEU A 155 12.53 -1.32 3.66
C LEU A 155 12.72 0.11 3.15
N PRO A 156 11.87 1.06 3.54
CA PRO A 156 11.85 2.40 2.94
C PRO A 156 13.13 3.17 3.21
N ARG A 157 13.76 2.91 4.36
CA ARG A 157 15.02 3.56 4.67
C ARG A 157 15.79 2.83 5.77
N VAL A 158 16.95 2.30 5.42
CA VAL A 158 17.91 1.73 6.37
C VAL A 158 19.26 2.36 6.06
N ALA A 159 19.83 3.13 6.97
CA ALA A 159 21.11 3.81 6.77
C ALA A 159 21.22 4.51 5.40
N LEU A 160 20.25 5.36 5.06
CA LEU A 160 20.14 6.09 3.79
C LEU A 160 19.92 5.21 2.54
N THR A 161 19.51 3.95 2.70
CA THR A 161 19.21 3.08 1.56
C THR A 161 17.75 2.66 1.54
N TYR A 162 17.16 2.67 0.36
CA TYR A 162 15.89 2.02 0.04
C TYR A 162 16.18 0.60 -0.42
N ARG A 163 15.70 -0.38 0.31
CA ARG A 163 15.92 -1.80 0.00
C ARG A 163 14.64 -2.48 -0.39
N THR A 164 14.69 -3.25 -1.46
CA THR A 164 13.54 -3.99 -1.95
C THR A 164 13.94 -5.35 -2.48
N THR A 165 12.96 -6.26 -2.50
CA THR A 165 13.00 -7.46 -3.32
C THR A 165 11.59 -7.77 -3.82
N LEU A 166 11.48 -8.36 -4.99
CA LEU A 166 10.22 -8.75 -5.61
C LEU A 166 10.41 -10.07 -6.35
N ASN A 167 9.81 -11.13 -5.80
CA ASN A 167 9.93 -12.50 -6.33
C ASN A 167 11.40 -12.89 -6.59
N ASN A 168 12.27 -12.65 -5.61
CA ASN A 168 13.70 -12.95 -5.69
C ASN A 168 14.26 -13.22 -4.29
N GLY A 169 15.36 -13.98 -4.21
CA GLY A 169 16.07 -14.27 -2.95
C GLY A 169 17.07 -13.19 -2.52
N THR A 170 17.38 -12.23 -3.40
CA THR A 170 18.39 -11.20 -3.15
C THR A 170 17.76 -9.83 -3.07
N SER A 171 18.12 -9.05 -2.06
CA SER A 171 17.68 -7.65 -1.95
C SER A 171 18.56 -6.72 -2.75
N ASN A 172 17.96 -5.68 -3.32
CA ASN A 172 18.69 -4.56 -3.85
C ASN A 172 18.57 -3.34 -2.94
N ALA A 173 19.63 -2.57 -2.84
CA ALA A 173 19.73 -1.37 -2.03
C ALA A 173 20.09 -0.16 -2.90
N THR A 174 19.30 0.90 -2.83
CA THR A 174 19.54 2.15 -3.53
C THR A 174 19.72 3.28 -2.52
N THR A 175 20.76 4.07 -2.65
CA THR A 175 20.99 5.26 -1.80
C THR A 175 19.90 6.30 -2.07
N VAL A 176 19.29 6.79 -1.00
CA VAL A 176 18.19 7.76 -1.07
C VAL A 176 18.44 8.94 -0.13
N PRO A 177 18.10 10.17 -0.54
CA PRO A 177 18.24 11.36 0.30
C PRO A 177 17.35 11.31 1.56
N GLN A 178 17.70 12.06 2.58
CA GLN A 178 17.14 11.96 3.93
C GLN A 178 15.66 12.30 4.08
N ASN A 179 15.03 13.16 3.30
CA ASN A 179 13.78 13.81 3.67
C ASN A 179 12.61 13.63 2.69
N PHE A 180 12.62 12.63 1.81
CA PHE A 180 11.65 12.64 0.70
C PHE A 180 10.56 11.55 0.73
N MET A 181 10.54 10.68 1.74
CA MET A 181 9.61 9.53 1.73
C MET A 181 8.27 9.78 2.39
N ALA A 182 8.14 10.82 3.23
CA ALA A 182 6.89 11.10 3.93
C ALA A 182 5.75 11.47 2.98
N ARG A 183 4.59 10.86 3.19
CA ARG A 183 3.36 11.07 2.41
C ARG A 183 3.54 10.90 0.90
N ARG A 184 4.40 9.97 0.50
CA ARG A 184 4.69 9.65 -0.89
C ARG A 184 4.56 8.15 -1.13
N VAL A 185 4.18 7.80 -2.34
CA VAL A 185 4.10 6.40 -2.77
C VAL A 185 5.50 5.86 -3.01
N LEU A 186 5.76 4.69 -2.47
CA LEU A 186 6.93 3.86 -2.74
C LEU A 186 6.47 2.61 -3.46
N GLY A 187 7.21 2.14 -4.46
CA GLY A 187 6.78 0.98 -5.22
C GLY A 187 7.92 0.15 -5.78
N VAL A 188 7.58 -1.06 -6.16
CA VAL A 188 8.44 -2.00 -6.88
C VAL A 188 7.64 -2.63 -8.00
N PHE A 189 8.22 -2.72 -9.20
CA PHE A 189 7.55 -3.17 -10.41
C PHE A 189 8.43 -4.15 -11.16
N ARG A 190 7.95 -5.36 -11.40
CA ARG A 190 8.64 -6.38 -12.19
C ARG A 190 7.88 -6.64 -13.50
N SER A 191 8.60 -6.49 -14.62
CA SER A 191 8.07 -6.78 -15.97
C SER A 191 8.77 -7.95 -16.66
N SER A 192 9.78 -8.56 -16.02
CA SER A 192 10.55 -9.62 -16.65
C SER A 192 11.10 -10.63 -15.63
N SER A 193 11.63 -11.75 -16.15
CA SER A 193 12.29 -12.76 -15.32
C SER A 193 13.64 -12.33 -14.76
N THR A 194 14.25 -11.27 -15.28
CA THR A 194 15.64 -10.89 -14.93
C THR A 194 15.80 -9.49 -14.37
N SER A 195 14.71 -8.70 -14.29
CA SER A 195 14.78 -7.32 -13.81
C SER A 195 13.50 -6.87 -13.13
N TYR A 196 13.63 -5.87 -12.28
CA TYR A 196 12.52 -5.08 -11.74
C TYR A 196 12.94 -3.61 -11.57
N GLU A 197 11.97 -2.75 -11.29
CA GLU A 197 12.20 -1.32 -11.05
C GLU A 197 11.86 -0.98 -9.61
N GLN A 198 12.68 -0.16 -8.97
CA GLN A 198 12.37 0.54 -7.74
C GLN A 198 11.83 1.93 -8.06
N PHE A 199 10.70 2.27 -7.49
CA PHE A 199 10.12 3.61 -7.56
C PHE A 199 10.16 4.28 -6.20
N TYR A 200 10.71 5.47 -6.15
CA TYR A 200 10.63 6.35 -5.00
C TYR A 200 10.47 7.82 -5.44
N PRO A 201 9.76 8.64 -4.65
CA PRO A 201 9.48 10.02 -5.02
C PRO A 201 10.74 10.88 -4.99
N SER A 202 10.81 11.86 -5.88
CA SER A 202 11.79 12.94 -5.82
C SER A 202 11.33 14.01 -4.83
N SER A 203 12.26 14.76 -4.25
CA SER A 203 11.95 15.87 -3.33
C SER A 203 11.17 17.01 -3.99
N SER A 204 11.21 17.12 -5.31
CA SER A 204 10.68 18.26 -6.07
C SER A 204 9.52 17.94 -7.00
N THR A 205 9.24 16.68 -7.31
CA THR A 205 8.21 16.32 -8.30
C THR A 205 7.37 15.13 -7.86
N VAL A 206 6.11 15.09 -8.32
CA VAL A 206 5.23 13.90 -8.21
C VAL A 206 5.79 12.73 -9.01
N ASN A 207 6.60 13.02 -10.03
CA ASN A 207 7.32 12.06 -10.84
C ASN A 207 8.60 11.63 -10.11
N GLY A 208 8.52 10.53 -9.37
CA GLY A 208 9.66 9.95 -8.67
C GLY A 208 10.72 9.37 -9.61
N PHE A 209 11.77 8.86 -9.01
CA PHE A 209 12.82 8.13 -9.73
C PHE A 209 12.41 6.68 -9.93
N ASN A 210 12.56 6.18 -11.17
CA ASN A 210 12.50 4.76 -11.48
C ASN A 210 13.92 4.28 -11.67
N ILE A 211 14.36 3.37 -10.82
CA ILE A 211 15.68 2.78 -10.92
C ILE A 211 15.53 1.35 -11.41
N PRO A 212 15.97 1.04 -12.62
CA PRO A 212 16.00 -0.33 -13.11
C PRO A 212 17.04 -1.14 -12.34
N ILE A 213 16.63 -2.32 -11.90
CA ILE A 213 17.46 -3.29 -11.21
C ILE A 213 17.57 -4.52 -12.12
N THR A 214 18.75 -4.77 -12.63
CA THR A 214 19.05 -5.85 -13.58
C THR A 214 19.72 -7.04 -12.87
N ASN A 215 19.82 -8.18 -13.56
CA ASN A 215 20.43 -9.41 -13.05
C ASN A 215 19.75 -9.97 -11.78
N MET A 216 18.44 -9.75 -11.68
CA MET A 216 17.59 -10.19 -10.56
C MET A 216 16.62 -11.26 -11.05
N THR A 217 17.12 -12.49 -11.23
CA THR A 217 16.31 -13.63 -11.69
C THR A 217 15.11 -13.84 -10.76
N SER A 218 13.92 -13.89 -11.35
CA SER A 218 12.70 -14.13 -10.58
C SER A 218 12.63 -15.58 -10.10
N SER A 219 12.09 -15.75 -8.92
CA SER A 219 11.66 -17.04 -8.37
C SER A 219 10.11 -17.11 -8.34
N ALA A 220 9.59 -18.29 -8.06
CA ALA A 220 8.14 -18.49 -7.93
C ALA A 220 7.54 -17.52 -6.90
N LYS A 221 6.27 -17.21 -7.05
CA LYS A 221 5.52 -16.41 -6.07
C LYS A 221 5.51 -17.11 -4.71
N THR A 222 5.81 -16.37 -3.65
CA THR A 222 5.81 -16.94 -2.31
C THR A 222 4.39 -17.26 -1.82
N THR A 223 4.25 -18.34 -1.06
CA THR A 223 3.02 -18.72 -0.34
C THR A 223 2.90 -18.05 1.02
N GLN A 224 3.92 -17.30 1.44
CA GLN A 224 3.93 -16.60 2.72
C GLN A 224 3.08 -15.34 2.66
N GLN A 225 2.33 -15.08 3.72
CA GLN A 225 1.50 -13.89 3.84
C GLN A 225 2.33 -12.62 3.89
N ILE A 226 1.79 -11.54 3.37
CA ILE A 226 2.39 -10.21 3.52
C ILE A 226 2.07 -9.65 4.91
N ASN A 227 3.08 -9.11 5.56
CA ASN A 227 2.99 -8.33 6.76
C ASN A 227 3.28 -6.85 6.47
N ILE A 228 2.59 -5.95 7.15
CA ILE A 228 2.83 -4.51 7.10
C ILE A 228 3.44 -4.12 8.46
N LEU A 229 4.47 -3.30 8.44
CA LEU A 229 5.30 -2.92 9.60
C LEU A 229 6.16 -4.08 10.15
N SER A 230 6.35 -5.14 9.41
CA SER A 230 7.22 -6.26 9.79
C SER A 230 7.64 -7.09 8.60
N THR A 231 8.73 -7.85 8.80
CA THR A 231 9.00 -9.08 8.05
C THR A 231 8.80 -10.27 8.98
N TYR A 232 8.48 -11.41 8.45
CA TYR A 232 8.25 -12.62 9.24
C TYR A 232 9.52 -13.19 9.92
N VAL A 233 10.70 -12.94 9.37
CA VAL A 233 11.96 -13.48 9.92
C VAL A 233 12.32 -12.74 11.20
N ALA A 234 11.77 -13.16 12.31
CA ALA A 234 11.87 -12.58 13.64
C ALA A 234 11.29 -11.16 13.68
N ALA A 235 10.15 -10.99 14.36
CA ALA A 235 9.56 -9.73 14.75
C ALA A 235 10.56 -8.55 14.72
N ARG A 236 11.04 -8.18 13.54
CA ARG A 236 11.87 -7.00 13.37
C ARG A 236 10.90 -5.85 13.35
N SER A 237 10.44 -5.54 14.54
CA SER A 237 9.77 -4.29 14.81
C SER A 237 10.64 -3.15 14.29
N PHE A 238 10.00 -2.16 13.68
CA PHE A 238 10.67 -0.89 13.48
C PHE A 238 11.13 -0.38 14.84
N GLY A 239 12.42 -0.24 15.05
CA GLY A 239 12.98 0.51 16.18
C GLY A 239 12.69 2.02 16.07
N GLY A 240 11.76 2.44 15.18
CA GLY A 240 11.43 3.82 14.89
C GLY A 240 9.93 4.04 14.68
N THR A 241 9.52 5.29 14.69
CA THR A 241 8.13 5.76 14.62
C THR A 241 7.60 5.85 13.18
N ILE A 242 7.77 4.82 12.34
CA ILE A 242 7.15 4.82 11.02
C ILE A 242 5.66 4.54 11.14
N THR A 243 4.86 5.37 10.48
CA THR A 243 3.43 5.18 10.34
C THR A 243 3.13 4.74 8.90
N ALA A 244 2.60 3.53 8.74
CA ALA A 244 2.11 3.02 7.46
C ALA A 244 0.73 3.59 7.16
N SER A 245 0.59 4.30 6.04
CA SER A 245 -0.68 4.92 5.63
C SER A 245 -1.42 4.12 4.58
N MET A 246 -0.73 3.28 3.82
CA MET A 246 -1.31 2.56 2.70
C MET A 246 -0.42 1.38 2.30
N PHE A 247 -1.05 0.33 1.78
CA PHE A 247 -0.39 -0.78 1.10
C PHE A 247 -1.22 -1.25 -0.09
N TRP A 248 -0.56 -1.63 -1.18
CA TRP A 248 -1.17 -2.25 -2.36
C TRP A 248 -0.24 -3.31 -2.97
N ALA A 249 -0.86 -4.29 -3.66
CA ALA A 249 -0.17 -5.25 -4.50
C ALA A 249 -1.03 -5.64 -5.70
N GLY A 250 -0.39 -5.92 -6.84
CA GLY A 250 -1.09 -6.26 -8.09
C GLY A 250 -0.15 -6.51 -9.27
N GLY A 251 -0.64 -6.32 -10.48
CA GLY A 251 0.10 -6.50 -11.73
C GLY A 251 1.06 -5.36 -12.06
N TYR A 252 1.98 -5.64 -12.98
CA TYR A 252 2.93 -4.63 -13.48
C TYR A 252 2.25 -3.45 -14.17
N GLU A 253 1.06 -3.62 -14.72
CA GLU A 253 0.31 -2.61 -15.49
C GLU A 253 0.04 -1.32 -14.70
N ILE A 254 0.10 -1.37 -13.36
CA ILE A 254 0.05 -0.18 -12.49
C ILE A 254 1.23 0.75 -12.82
N ARG A 255 2.38 0.20 -13.22
CA ARG A 255 3.55 0.96 -13.65
C ARG A 255 3.27 1.91 -14.83
N ASN A 256 2.44 1.45 -15.78
CA ASN A 256 2.06 2.26 -16.95
C ASN A 256 1.13 3.43 -16.60
N ARG A 257 0.57 3.42 -15.38
CA ARG A 257 -0.34 4.44 -14.82
C ARG A 257 0.26 5.16 -13.61
N LEU A 258 1.56 4.99 -13.40
CA LEU A 258 2.22 5.36 -12.14
C LEU A 258 1.99 6.82 -11.76
N THR A 259 2.04 7.75 -12.71
CA THR A 259 1.85 9.18 -12.45
C THR A 259 0.45 9.47 -11.91
N THR A 260 -0.59 8.96 -12.57
CA THR A 260 -1.99 9.17 -12.13
C THR A 260 -2.30 8.40 -10.86
N PHE A 261 -1.84 7.17 -10.74
CA PHE A 261 -1.94 6.34 -9.55
C PHE A 261 -1.32 7.03 -8.33
N THR A 262 -0.06 7.46 -8.41
CA THR A 262 0.63 8.12 -7.30
C THR A 262 0.03 9.48 -6.95
N SER A 263 -0.45 10.22 -7.96
CA SER A 263 -1.17 11.49 -7.76
C SER A 263 -2.46 11.27 -6.97
N SER A 264 -3.28 10.30 -7.37
CA SER A 264 -4.56 9.98 -6.69
C SER A 264 -4.33 9.60 -5.24
N MET A 265 -3.37 8.71 -4.97
CA MET A 265 -3.01 8.27 -3.62
C MET A 265 -2.50 9.43 -2.75
N THR A 266 -1.61 10.25 -3.30
CA THR A 266 -1.02 11.41 -2.60
C THR A 266 -2.08 12.49 -2.32
N THR A 267 -2.97 12.74 -3.28
CA THR A 267 -4.09 13.69 -3.11
C THR A 267 -4.99 13.26 -1.96
N TYR A 268 -5.35 11.98 -1.90
CA TYR A 268 -6.16 11.47 -0.79
C TYR A 268 -5.46 11.69 0.56
N ILE A 269 -4.21 11.22 0.71
CA ILE A 269 -3.47 11.33 1.99
C ILE A 269 -3.26 12.79 2.42
N ASN A 270 -3.10 13.72 1.49
CA ASN A 270 -2.95 15.14 1.82
C ASN A 270 -4.30 15.82 2.11
N SER A 271 -5.41 15.19 1.80
CA SER A 271 -6.75 15.73 2.05
C SER A 271 -7.32 15.40 3.44
N ILE A 272 -6.75 14.38 4.11
CA ILE A 272 -7.23 13.89 5.41
C ILE A 272 -6.46 14.45 6.59
#